data_66bb41f37f07fff0cffe631f637159bc
#
_entry.id   66bb41f37f07fff0cffe631f637159bc
#
_cell.length_a   1.000
_cell.length_b   1.000
_cell.length_c   1.000
_cell.angle_alpha   90.00
_cell.angle_beta   90.00
_cell.angle_gamma   90.00
#
_symmetry.space_group_name_H-M   'P 1'
#
loop_
_entity.id
_entity.type
_entity.pdbx_description
1 polymer ?
#
loop_
_entity_poly.entity_id
_entity_poly.type
_entity_poly.pdbx_seq_one_letter_code
_entity_poly.pdbx_strand_id
1 'polypeptide(L)'
;MVARVSTVSFQGIEAVPVDVQVMIAPGKVNMHIVGLPDKAVAESRERVQAALHASGLALPAKKVTVNLAPADLPKEGSHFDLPIALGLMAALGAIPGDALDGYVVLGELSLDGTIASVAGALPAAIGANGLGKGLICPSDSGPEAAWAGEEIDILAPRSLIAIANHFRGTQVLARPVAAMRAAPSNMPDLSDIKGQETAKRALEVAAAGGHNLIMVGPPGSGKSMLAARLPSILPPLSAPELLEVSMIHSIAGQLAGGKLSDRRPFRAPHHSASMAAMVGGGLRARPGEVSLAHNGILFLDEFPEFTPQVLDSLRQPLENGECVIARANHRVSYPANIQL
;
A
#
# COMPACT_ATOMS: atom_id res chain seq x y z
N MET A 1 13.99 31.07 4.29
CA MET A 1 12.89 30.59 3.44
C MET A 1 12.53 29.18 3.90
N VAL A 2 11.27 28.84 4.00
CA VAL A 2 10.80 27.48 4.34
C VAL A 2 10.21 26.89 3.09
N ALA A 3 10.78 25.78 2.59
CA ALA A 3 10.18 25.00 1.52
C ALA A 3 9.14 24.06 2.12
N ARG A 4 8.02 23.87 1.42
CA ARG A 4 6.93 22.95 1.83
C ARG A 4 6.66 21.92 0.78
N VAL A 5 6.40 20.70 1.21
CA VAL A 5 6.06 19.57 0.34
C VAL A 5 4.93 18.78 0.98
N SER A 6 3.84 18.58 0.26
CA SER A 6 2.76 17.73 0.72
C SER A 6 3.13 16.25 0.54
N THR A 7 2.86 15.46 1.57
CA THR A 7 2.96 14.00 1.54
C THR A 7 1.80 13.41 2.32
N VAL A 8 1.77 12.11 2.53
CA VAL A 8 0.72 11.43 3.29
C VAL A 8 1.31 10.46 4.32
N SER A 9 0.56 10.23 5.39
CA SER A 9 0.68 9.08 6.28
C SER A 9 -0.56 8.21 6.10
N PHE A 10 -0.50 6.93 6.46
CA PHE A 10 -1.62 6.02 6.26
C PHE A 10 -2.29 5.64 7.58
N GLN A 11 -3.63 5.73 7.61
CA GLN A 11 -4.48 5.19 8.67
C GLN A 11 -5.43 4.17 8.05
N GLY A 12 -5.08 2.88 8.13
CA GLY A 12 -5.75 1.85 7.34
C GLY A 12 -5.47 2.05 5.85
N ILE A 13 -6.53 2.14 5.06
CA ILE A 13 -6.45 2.43 3.62
C ILE A 13 -6.53 3.93 3.31
N GLU A 14 -6.74 4.78 4.32
CA GLU A 14 -6.89 6.22 4.14
C GLU A 14 -5.53 6.93 4.14
N ALA A 15 -5.34 7.83 3.18
CA ALA A 15 -4.17 8.69 3.08
C ALA A 15 -4.44 10.02 3.82
N VAL A 16 -3.77 10.21 4.95
CA VAL A 16 -3.90 11.42 5.79
C VAL A 16 -2.81 12.41 5.40
N PRO A 17 -3.15 13.67 5.07
CA PRO A 17 -2.17 14.67 4.65
C PRO A 17 -1.12 14.96 5.71
N VAL A 18 0.14 15.05 5.28
CA VAL A 18 1.30 15.48 6.08
C VAL A 18 2.05 16.56 5.31
N ASP A 19 2.47 17.61 6.00
CA ASP A 19 3.24 18.71 5.45
C ASP A 19 4.72 18.58 5.88
N VAL A 20 5.60 18.42 4.91
CA VAL A 20 7.05 18.39 5.11
C VAL A 20 7.60 19.80 4.94
N GLN A 21 8.09 20.39 6.02
CA GLN A 21 8.62 21.75 6.04
C GLN A 21 10.14 21.70 6.20
N VAL A 22 10.87 22.24 5.24
CA VAL A 22 12.33 22.24 5.24
C VAL A 22 12.86 23.66 5.41
N MET A 23 13.69 23.86 6.42
CA MET A 23 14.35 25.12 6.72
C MET A 23 15.87 24.94 6.75
N ILE A 24 16.57 25.82 6.03
CA ILE A 24 18.04 25.94 6.07
C ILE A 24 18.40 27.23 6.76
N ALA A 25 19.15 27.16 7.87
CA ALA A 25 19.54 28.29 8.68
C ALA A 25 21.04 28.26 9.01
N PRO A 26 21.69 29.43 9.33
CA PRO A 26 23.03 29.42 9.88
C PRO A 26 23.13 28.56 11.13
N GLY A 27 24.24 27.85 11.33
CA GLY A 27 24.47 27.02 12.50
C GLY A 27 25.35 25.84 12.25
N LYS A 28 25.55 25.00 13.29
CA LYS A 28 26.33 23.77 13.17
C LYS A 28 25.73 22.84 12.12
N VAL A 29 26.58 22.32 11.23
CA VAL A 29 26.19 21.38 10.18
C VAL A 29 25.50 20.16 10.81
N ASN A 30 24.21 20.07 10.65
CA ASN A 30 23.41 18.95 11.10
C ASN A 30 22.03 18.95 10.40
N MET A 31 21.43 17.79 10.25
CA MET A 31 20.06 17.62 9.79
C MET A 31 19.21 17.00 10.89
N HIS A 32 18.18 17.71 11.32
CA HIS A 32 17.23 17.28 12.33
C HIS A 32 15.84 17.05 11.70
N ILE A 33 15.24 15.91 12.01
CA ILE A 33 13.86 15.59 11.62
C ILE A 33 13.02 15.57 12.89
N VAL A 34 11.93 16.32 12.91
CA VAL A 34 10.99 16.45 14.04
C VAL A 34 9.55 16.18 13.57
N GLY A 35 8.62 15.87 14.48
CA GLY A 35 7.22 15.59 14.18
C GLY A 35 6.85 14.12 14.33
N LEU A 36 7.29 13.46 15.41
CA LEU A 36 7.05 12.04 15.73
C LEU A 36 7.51 11.05 14.63
N PRO A 37 8.75 11.15 14.13
CA PRO A 37 9.28 10.19 13.17
C PRO A 37 9.49 8.82 13.84
N ASP A 38 9.13 7.72 13.14
CA ASP A 38 9.58 6.38 13.52
C ASP A 38 11.09 6.20 13.23
N LYS A 39 11.63 5.02 13.54
CA LYS A 39 13.04 4.72 13.26
C LYS A 39 13.37 4.83 11.77
N ALA A 40 12.49 4.36 10.89
CA ALA A 40 12.71 4.39 9.44
C ALA A 40 12.76 5.83 8.90
N VAL A 41 11.88 6.71 9.39
CA VAL A 41 11.88 8.15 9.06
C VAL A 41 13.11 8.86 9.67
N ALA A 42 13.54 8.48 10.86
CA ALA A 42 14.77 9.04 11.44
C ALA A 42 16.02 8.68 10.62
N GLU A 43 16.05 7.47 10.03
CA GLU A 43 17.11 7.00 9.12
C GLU A 43 17.07 7.66 7.73
N SER A 44 15.95 8.29 7.34
CA SER A 44 15.84 9.05 6.08
C SER A 44 16.94 10.10 5.91
N ARG A 45 17.45 10.63 7.03
CA ARG A 45 18.55 11.60 7.00
C ARG A 45 19.76 11.08 6.21
N GLU A 46 20.18 9.84 6.50
CA GLU A 46 21.36 9.25 5.85
C GLU A 46 21.09 8.93 4.38
N ARG A 47 19.91 8.37 4.06
CA ARG A 47 19.52 8.03 2.69
C ARG A 47 19.38 9.28 1.82
N VAL A 48 18.68 10.31 2.31
CA VAL A 48 18.49 11.58 1.59
C VAL A 48 19.83 12.27 1.36
N GLN A 49 20.71 12.31 2.37
CA GLN A 49 22.02 12.93 2.23
C GLN A 49 22.88 12.24 1.18
N ALA A 50 22.93 10.91 1.20
CA ALA A 50 23.67 10.12 0.23
C ALA A 50 23.10 10.28 -1.20
N ALA A 51 21.77 10.20 -1.34
CA ALA A 51 21.08 10.33 -2.62
C ALA A 51 21.28 11.71 -3.27
N LEU A 52 21.21 12.79 -2.48
CA LEU A 52 21.48 14.14 -2.95
C LEU A 52 22.95 14.28 -3.42
N HIS A 53 23.89 13.77 -2.61
CA HIS A 53 25.31 13.80 -2.98
C HIS A 53 25.58 13.02 -4.28
N ALA A 54 25.02 11.82 -4.43
CA ALA A 54 25.13 11.02 -5.65
C ALA A 54 24.48 11.69 -6.87
N SER A 55 23.47 12.55 -6.63
CA SER A 55 22.81 13.36 -7.67
C SER A 55 23.55 14.67 -7.99
N GLY A 56 24.76 14.88 -7.45
CA GLY A 56 25.56 16.08 -7.66
C GLY A 56 25.11 17.31 -6.86
N LEU A 57 24.26 17.12 -5.85
CA LEU A 57 23.77 18.16 -4.96
C LEU A 57 24.42 18.02 -3.58
N ALA A 58 25.35 18.91 -3.26
CA ALA A 58 25.94 18.97 -1.92
C ALA A 58 25.00 19.67 -0.96
N LEU A 59 24.78 19.06 0.22
CA LEU A 59 24.11 19.76 1.32
C LEU A 59 24.97 20.94 1.77
N PRO A 60 24.34 22.10 2.07
CA PRO A 60 25.08 23.26 2.53
C PRO A 60 25.66 23.00 3.93
N ALA A 61 26.83 23.60 4.21
CA ALA A 61 27.45 23.58 5.55
C ALA A 61 26.66 24.45 6.54
N LYS A 62 25.37 24.15 6.73
CA LYS A 62 24.40 24.88 7.54
C LYS A 62 23.53 23.90 8.32
N LYS A 63 22.76 24.43 9.28
CA LYS A 63 21.73 23.64 10.00
C LYS A 63 20.51 23.44 9.11
N VAL A 64 20.12 22.17 8.90
CA VAL A 64 18.89 21.78 8.22
C VAL A 64 17.89 21.29 9.29
N THR A 65 16.68 21.81 9.26
CA THR A 65 15.58 21.32 10.08
C THR A 65 14.42 20.91 9.17
N VAL A 66 13.98 19.67 9.34
CA VAL A 66 12.82 19.10 8.65
C VAL A 66 11.74 18.89 9.70
N ASN A 67 10.58 19.52 9.52
CA ASN A 67 9.41 19.36 10.38
C ASN A 67 8.32 18.60 9.61
N LEU A 68 7.77 17.54 10.20
CA LEU A 68 6.68 16.75 9.66
C LEU A 68 5.39 17.10 10.43
N ALA A 69 4.53 17.89 9.84
CA ALA A 69 3.29 18.37 10.46
C ALA A 69 2.07 17.55 9.96
N PRO A 70 1.06 17.30 10.81
CA PRO A 70 0.92 17.69 12.21
C PRO A 70 1.76 16.82 13.17
N ALA A 71 2.11 17.36 14.34
CA ALA A 71 3.02 16.69 15.29
C ALA A 71 2.37 15.54 16.08
N ASP A 72 1.05 15.46 16.13
CA ASP A 72 0.26 14.45 16.84
C ASP A 72 0.03 13.17 16.03
N LEU A 73 0.28 13.21 14.70
CA LEU A 73 0.18 12.06 13.81
C LEU A 73 1.54 11.33 13.74
N PRO A 74 1.63 10.02 14.04
CA PRO A 74 2.84 9.23 13.83
C PRO A 74 3.22 9.15 12.35
N LYS A 75 4.51 9.31 12.03
CA LYS A 75 5.06 9.16 10.69
C LYS A 75 5.87 7.88 10.65
N GLU A 76 5.39 6.93 9.87
CA GLU A 76 5.95 5.59 9.79
C GLU A 76 6.30 5.24 8.34
N GLY A 77 7.48 4.65 8.16
CA GLY A 77 7.92 4.15 6.86
C GLY A 77 8.92 5.03 6.12
N SER A 78 9.52 4.46 5.08
CA SER A 78 10.59 5.07 4.28
C SER A 78 10.09 6.01 3.17
N HIS A 79 8.79 6.05 2.91
CA HIS A 79 8.23 6.87 1.83
C HIS A 79 8.35 8.38 2.03
N PHE A 80 8.81 8.82 3.22
CA PHE A 80 9.12 10.21 3.52
C PHE A 80 10.47 10.68 2.93
N ASP A 81 11.32 9.77 2.43
CA ASP A 81 12.63 10.13 1.90
C ASP A 81 12.50 11.10 0.73
N LEU A 82 11.66 10.78 -0.25
CA LEU A 82 11.50 11.60 -1.45
C LEU A 82 10.93 12.99 -1.14
N PRO A 83 9.85 13.17 -0.38
CA PRO A 83 9.36 14.50 -0.03
C PRO A 83 10.38 15.33 0.76
N ILE A 84 11.18 14.72 1.64
CA ILE A 84 12.26 15.41 2.34
C ILE A 84 13.35 15.87 1.35
N ALA A 85 13.77 15.00 0.44
CA ALA A 85 14.77 15.32 -0.58
C ALA A 85 14.31 16.44 -1.52
N LEU A 86 13.06 16.36 -2.01
CA LEU A 86 12.51 17.40 -2.89
C LEU A 86 12.34 18.74 -2.16
N GLY A 87 11.95 18.72 -0.89
CA GLY A 87 11.93 19.93 -0.07
C GLY A 87 13.31 20.57 0.10
N LEU A 88 14.37 19.77 0.25
CA LEU A 88 15.75 20.24 0.25
C LEU A 88 16.17 20.80 -1.11
N MET A 89 15.82 20.12 -2.21
CA MET A 89 16.13 20.58 -3.58
C MET A 89 15.45 21.90 -3.89
N ALA A 90 14.20 22.10 -3.45
CA ALA A 90 13.50 23.39 -3.56
C ALA A 90 14.15 24.48 -2.70
N ALA A 91 14.51 24.17 -1.44
CA ALA A 91 15.18 25.09 -0.54
C ALA A 91 16.58 25.52 -1.03
N LEU A 92 17.24 24.66 -1.83
CA LEU A 92 18.55 24.91 -2.45
C LEU A 92 18.44 25.57 -3.84
N GLY A 93 17.22 25.74 -4.38
CA GLY A 93 17.01 26.28 -5.74
C GLY A 93 17.39 25.29 -6.86
N ALA A 94 17.51 23.99 -6.55
CA ALA A 94 17.75 22.95 -7.55
C ALA A 94 16.54 22.68 -8.43
N ILE A 95 15.35 22.91 -7.90
CA ILE A 95 14.05 22.93 -8.59
C ILE A 95 13.32 24.25 -8.25
N PRO A 96 12.35 24.73 -9.06
CA PRO A 96 11.54 25.90 -8.73
C PRO A 96 10.82 25.72 -7.38
N GLY A 97 10.72 26.80 -6.59
CA GLY A 97 10.20 26.73 -5.21
C GLY A 97 8.72 26.37 -5.13
N ASP A 98 7.95 26.68 -6.17
CA ASP A 98 6.52 26.44 -6.33
C ASP A 98 6.18 25.16 -7.11
N ALA A 99 7.19 24.48 -7.68
CA ALA A 99 7.01 23.30 -8.52
C ALA A 99 6.27 22.15 -7.82
N LEU A 100 6.35 22.10 -6.48
CA LEU A 100 5.79 21.02 -5.67
C LEU A 100 4.41 21.33 -5.08
N ASP A 101 3.92 22.57 -5.18
CA ASP A 101 2.67 23.02 -4.53
C ASP A 101 1.44 22.24 -5.00
N GLY A 102 1.45 21.82 -6.29
CA GLY A 102 0.40 21.06 -6.92
C GLY A 102 0.49 19.55 -6.71
N TYR A 103 1.43 19.03 -5.90
CA TYR A 103 1.66 17.60 -5.80
C TYR A 103 1.69 17.09 -4.36
N VAL A 104 1.22 15.87 -4.18
CA VAL A 104 1.55 15.00 -3.06
C VAL A 104 2.75 14.14 -3.46
N VAL A 105 3.70 13.93 -2.57
CA VAL A 105 4.98 13.26 -2.89
C VAL A 105 5.17 12.06 -1.97
N LEU A 106 5.51 10.90 -2.50
CA LEU A 106 5.94 9.73 -1.72
C LEU A 106 7.01 8.93 -2.48
N GLY A 107 7.95 8.32 -1.76
CA GLY A 107 9.00 7.47 -2.33
C GLY A 107 10.14 7.24 -1.37
N GLU A 108 10.77 6.09 -1.47
CA GLU A 108 11.99 5.75 -0.75
C GLU A 108 13.20 6.05 -1.64
N LEU A 109 14.31 6.48 -1.06
CA LEU A 109 15.54 6.76 -1.78
C LEU A 109 16.59 5.69 -1.53
N SER A 110 17.18 5.20 -2.62
CA SER A 110 18.45 4.48 -2.58
C SER A 110 19.61 5.46 -2.48
N LEU A 111 20.78 4.99 -2.00
CA LEU A 111 21.95 5.82 -1.78
C LEU A 111 22.52 6.46 -3.06
N ASP A 112 22.20 5.89 -4.23
CA ASP A 112 22.62 6.38 -5.55
C ASP A 112 21.66 7.42 -6.16
N GLY A 113 20.59 7.80 -5.44
CA GLY A 113 19.58 8.76 -5.90
C GLY A 113 18.47 8.16 -6.76
N THR A 114 18.40 6.83 -6.90
CA THR A 114 17.25 6.16 -7.49
C THR A 114 16.08 6.14 -6.51
N ILE A 115 14.85 6.11 -7.03
CA ILE A 115 13.62 6.15 -6.26
C ILE A 115 13.03 4.74 -6.24
N ALA A 116 13.05 4.11 -5.07
CA ALA A 116 12.54 2.77 -4.84
C ALA A 116 11.02 2.78 -4.62
N SER A 117 10.36 1.68 -5.01
CA SER A 117 8.92 1.49 -4.82
C SER A 117 8.53 1.50 -3.34
N VAL A 118 7.34 2.02 -3.06
CA VAL A 118 6.76 2.08 -1.71
C VAL A 118 5.35 1.54 -1.70
N ALA A 119 4.92 1.06 -0.54
CA ALA A 119 3.53 0.64 -0.33
C ALA A 119 2.61 1.87 -0.24
N GLY A 120 1.36 1.72 -0.73
CA GLY A 120 0.34 2.74 -0.56
C GLY A 120 0.27 3.79 -1.68
N ALA A 121 0.87 3.55 -2.86
CA ALA A 121 0.82 4.54 -3.94
C ALA A 121 -0.61 4.75 -4.48
N LEU A 122 -1.44 3.71 -4.57
CA LEU A 122 -2.84 3.86 -4.98
C LEU A 122 -3.69 4.68 -3.99
N PRO A 123 -3.75 4.36 -2.68
CA PRO A 123 -4.47 5.21 -1.73
C PRO A 123 -3.90 6.62 -1.63
N ALA A 124 -2.58 6.81 -1.79
CA ALA A 124 -1.97 8.14 -1.85
C ALA A 124 -2.43 8.93 -3.09
N ALA A 125 -2.55 8.27 -4.25
CA ALA A 125 -3.05 8.90 -5.49
C ALA A 125 -4.53 9.30 -5.35
N ILE A 126 -5.37 8.43 -4.78
CA ILE A 126 -6.78 8.73 -4.51
C ILE A 126 -6.90 9.91 -3.53
N GLY A 127 -6.10 9.92 -2.45
CA GLY A 127 -6.06 11.02 -1.49
C GLY A 127 -5.57 12.32 -2.12
N ALA A 128 -4.54 12.29 -2.98
CA ALA A 128 -4.05 13.46 -3.71
C ALA A 128 -5.12 14.02 -4.64
N ASN A 129 -5.81 13.16 -5.40
CA ASN A 129 -6.91 13.56 -6.27
C ASN A 129 -8.05 14.24 -5.49
N GLY A 130 -8.41 13.70 -4.32
CA GLY A 130 -9.40 14.31 -3.42
C GLY A 130 -9.00 15.69 -2.88
N LEU A 131 -7.69 16.00 -2.85
CA LEU A 131 -7.15 17.32 -2.50
C LEU A 131 -6.98 18.26 -3.71
N GLY A 132 -7.37 17.82 -4.92
CA GLY A 132 -7.13 18.56 -6.15
C GLY A 132 -5.64 18.68 -6.51
N LYS A 133 -4.81 17.72 -6.07
CA LYS A 133 -3.37 17.67 -6.32
C LYS A 133 -2.99 16.47 -7.19
N GLY A 134 -1.87 16.61 -7.91
CA GLY A 134 -1.19 15.51 -8.56
C GLY A 134 -0.40 14.64 -7.57
N LEU A 135 0.24 13.60 -8.10
CA LEU A 135 1.08 12.70 -7.32
C LEU A 135 2.47 12.58 -7.94
N ILE A 136 3.50 12.64 -7.09
CA ILE A 136 4.87 12.23 -7.44
C ILE A 136 5.16 10.93 -6.70
N CYS A 137 5.38 9.84 -7.43
CA CYS A 137 5.63 8.51 -6.87
C CYS A 137 6.74 7.78 -7.63
N PRO A 138 7.30 6.68 -7.09
CA PRO A 138 8.29 5.87 -7.80
C PRO A 138 7.77 5.36 -9.15
N SER A 139 8.66 5.18 -10.13
CA SER A 139 8.30 4.70 -11.48
C SER A 139 7.53 3.37 -11.46
N ASP A 140 7.91 2.46 -10.57
CA ASP A 140 7.31 1.13 -10.45
C ASP A 140 5.93 1.16 -9.79
N SER A 141 5.63 2.23 -9.04
CA SER A 141 4.31 2.48 -8.43
C SER A 141 3.38 3.30 -9.34
N GLY A 142 3.90 3.87 -10.44
CA GLY A 142 3.12 4.68 -11.38
C GLY A 142 1.88 3.97 -11.94
N PRO A 143 1.98 2.71 -12.43
CA PRO A 143 0.83 1.99 -12.98
C PRO A 143 -0.30 1.77 -11.97
N GLU A 144 0.01 1.56 -10.68
CA GLU A 144 -1.03 1.43 -9.65
C GLU A 144 -1.65 2.80 -9.32
N ALA A 145 -0.83 3.87 -9.24
CA ALA A 145 -1.30 5.22 -8.98
C ALA A 145 -2.24 5.73 -10.09
N ALA A 146 -2.00 5.32 -11.35
CA ALA A 146 -2.80 5.73 -12.50
C ALA A 146 -4.27 5.29 -12.44
N TRP A 147 -4.63 4.34 -11.57
CA TRP A 147 -6.01 3.93 -11.31
C TRP A 147 -6.82 4.95 -10.47
N ALA A 148 -6.17 5.95 -9.88
CA ALA A 148 -6.87 6.98 -9.12
C ALA A 148 -7.71 7.94 -9.99
N GLY A 149 -7.58 7.91 -11.31
CA GLY A 149 -8.37 8.68 -12.26
C GLY A 149 -7.55 9.20 -13.44
N GLU A 150 -8.21 9.57 -14.53
CA GLU A 150 -7.55 10.12 -15.73
C GLU A 150 -7.12 11.58 -15.55
N GLU A 151 -7.84 12.32 -14.73
CA GLU A 151 -7.64 13.76 -14.52
C GLU A 151 -6.44 14.08 -13.58
N ILE A 152 -6.02 13.15 -12.75
CA ILE A 152 -4.90 13.37 -11.82
C ILE A 152 -3.58 13.40 -12.58
N ASP A 153 -2.76 14.42 -12.34
CA ASP A 153 -1.40 14.47 -12.87
C ASP A 153 -0.46 13.58 -12.04
N ILE A 154 0.19 12.61 -12.69
CA ILE A 154 1.06 11.64 -12.03
C ILE A 154 2.45 11.69 -12.65
N LEU A 155 3.42 12.04 -11.83
CA LEU A 155 4.84 11.99 -12.19
C LEU A 155 5.49 10.77 -11.54
N ALA A 156 6.03 9.88 -12.35
CA ALA A 156 6.65 8.63 -11.89
C ALA A 156 8.14 8.57 -12.28
N PRO A 157 9.00 9.37 -11.63
CA PRO A 157 10.43 9.41 -11.90
C PRO A 157 11.17 8.17 -11.39
N ARG A 158 12.26 7.80 -12.06
CA ARG A 158 13.19 6.75 -11.61
C ARG A 158 14.27 7.26 -10.65
N SER A 159 14.56 8.56 -10.67
CA SER A 159 15.63 9.16 -9.86
C SER A 159 15.37 10.64 -9.57
N LEU A 160 16.11 11.19 -8.60
CA LEU A 160 16.08 12.62 -8.27
C LEU A 160 16.47 13.50 -9.47
N ILE A 161 17.42 13.05 -10.29
CA ILE A 161 17.83 13.78 -11.50
C ILE A 161 16.69 13.86 -12.50
N ALA A 162 15.94 12.77 -12.69
CA ALA A 162 14.83 12.73 -13.64
C ALA A 162 13.74 13.75 -13.28
N ILE A 163 13.42 13.90 -11.98
CA ILE A 163 12.42 14.88 -11.54
C ILE A 163 12.97 16.33 -11.62
N ALA A 164 14.25 16.55 -11.30
CA ALA A 164 14.86 17.85 -11.48
C ALA A 164 14.85 18.30 -12.95
N ASN A 165 15.13 17.39 -13.86
CA ASN A 165 15.09 17.63 -15.29
C ASN A 165 13.66 17.94 -15.78
N HIS A 166 12.67 17.24 -15.24
CA HIS A 166 11.27 17.50 -15.56
C HIS A 166 10.86 18.93 -15.20
N PHE A 167 11.10 19.37 -13.97
CA PHE A 167 10.74 20.72 -13.51
C PHE A 167 11.59 21.83 -14.13
N ARG A 168 12.74 21.50 -14.68
CA ARG A 168 13.56 22.44 -15.49
C ARG A 168 13.14 22.46 -16.96
N GLY A 169 12.22 21.60 -17.39
CA GLY A 169 11.79 21.50 -18.79
C GLY A 169 12.79 20.86 -19.74
N THR A 170 13.88 20.26 -19.23
CA THR A 170 14.90 19.57 -20.05
C THR A 170 14.49 18.15 -20.44
N GLN A 171 13.67 17.50 -19.63
CA GLN A 171 13.12 16.17 -19.91
C GLN A 171 11.73 16.07 -19.27
N VAL A 172 10.68 15.89 -20.09
CA VAL A 172 9.32 15.74 -19.59
C VAL A 172 9.04 14.25 -19.30
N LEU A 173 8.55 13.96 -18.09
CA LEU A 173 8.12 12.62 -17.71
C LEU A 173 6.76 12.32 -18.36
N ALA A 174 6.64 11.14 -18.96
CA ALA A 174 5.36 10.66 -19.46
C ALA A 174 4.48 10.19 -18.30
N ARG A 175 3.18 10.44 -18.42
CA ARG A 175 2.21 9.92 -17.47
C ARG A 175 2.23 8.37 -17.48
N PRO A 176 2.24 7.70 -16.32
CA PRO A 176 2.13 6.25 -16.25
C PRO A 176 0.73 5.79 -16.70
N VAL A 177 0.67 4.59 -17.25
CA VAL A 177 -0.58 3.99 -17.73
C VAL A 177 -1.06 2.93 -16.73
N ALA A 178 -2.34 3.00 -16.39
CA ALA A 178 -2.99 1.97 -15.58
C ALA A 178 -2.89 0.60 -16.26
N ALA A 179 -2.53 -0.43 -15.51
CA ALA A 179 -2.34 -1.76 -16.06
C ALA A 179 -3.05 -2.83 -15.23
N MET A 180 -3.73 -3.76 -15.93
CA MET A 180 -4.29 -4.96 -15.33
C MET A 180 -3.26 -6.10 -15.38
N ARG A 181 -3.28 -6.94 -14.37
CA ARG A 181 -2.52 -8.19 -14.35
C ARG A 181 -3.21 -9.19 -15.26
N ALA A 182 -2.49 -9.71 -16.25
CA ALA A 182 -3.01 -10.79 -17.08
C ALA A 182 -3.35 -12.02 -16.22
N ALA A 183 -4.46 -12.67 -16.54
CA ALA A 183 -4.82 -13.92 -15.90
C ALA A 183 -3.75 -14.98 -16.18
N PRO A 184 -3.28 -15.75 -15.18
CA PRO A 184 -2.43 -16.90 -15.44
C PRO A 184 -3.16 -17.89 -16.38
N SER A 185 -2.45 -18.41 -17.39
CA SER A 185 -3.03 -19.31 -18.40
C SER A 185 -3.42 -20.69 -17.85
N ASN A 186 -2.92 -21.05 -16.68
CA ASN A 186 -3.14 -22.38 -16.09
C ASN A 186 -3.73 -22.24 -14.67
N MET A 187 -4.99 -21.78 -14.59
CA MET A 187 -5.68 -21.68 -13.31
C MET A 187 -6.51 -22.92 -13.02
N PRO A 188 -6.52 -23.38 -11.76
CA PRO A 188 -7.42 -24.42 -11.33
C PRO A 188 -8.88 -24.04 -11.59
N ASP A 189 -9.61 -24.90 -12.29
CA ASP A 189 -11.03 -24.71 -12.59
C ASP A 189 -11.87 -25.82 -11.93
N LEU A 190 -13.11 -25.49 -11.54
CA LEU A 190 -13.99 -26.47 -10.91
C LEU A 190 -14.32 -27.64 -11.85
N SER A 191 -14.29 -27.41 -13.16
CA SER A 191 -14.47 -28.44 -14.17
C SER A 191 -13.37 -29.53 -14.20
N ASP A 192 -12.17 -29.22 -13.65
CA ASP A 192 -11.07 -30.20 -13.56
C ASP A 192 -11.40 -31.38 -12.61
N ILE A 193 -12.33 -31.17 -11.68
CA ILE A 193 -12.69 -32.16 -10.67
C ILE A 193 -13.62 -33.18 -11.29
N LYS A 194 -13.19 -34.43 -11.24
CA LYS A 194 -14.01 -35.54 -11.72
C LYS A 194 -14.89 -36.08 -10.59
N GLY A 195 -16.18 -36.27 -10.89
CA GLY A 195 -17.17 -36.68 -9.87
C GLY A 195 -17.45 -35.59 -8.83
N GLN A 196 -17.84 -36.02 -7.66
CA GLN A 196 -18.15 -35.15 -6.51
C GLN A 196 -19.28 -34.11 -6.79
N GLU A 197 -20.31 -34.51 -7.51
CA GLU A 197 -21.38 -33.62 -7.99
C GLU A 197 -22.10 -32.88 -6.85
N THR A 198 -22.31 -33.55 -5.71
CA THR A 198 -22.92 -32.91 -4.53
C THR A 198 -22.03 -31.78 -3.94
N ALA A 199 -20.72 -32.02 -3.85
CA ALA A 199 -19.78 -31.02 -3.34
C ALA A 199 -19.63 -29.85 -4.30
N LYS A 200 -19.56 -30.10 -5.61
CA LYS A 200 -19.56 -29.05 -6.65
C LYS A 200 -20.82 -28.20 -6.56
N ARG A 201 -21.99 -28.85 -6.46
CA ARG A 201 -23.27 -28.13 -6.32
C ARG A 201 -23.33 -27.28 -5.06
N ALA A 202 -22.80 -27.78 -3.94
CA ALA A 202 -22.69 -26.98 -2.71
C ALA A 202 -21.79 -25.75 -2.89
N LEU A 203 -20.64 -25.89 -3.60
CA LEU A 203 -19.76 -24.76 -3.95
C LEU A 203 -20.44 -23.75 -4.86
N GLU A 204 -21.19 -24.18 -5.88
CA GLU A 204 -21.96 -23.28 -6.73
C GLU A 204 -23.00 -22.45 -5.95
N VAL A 205 -23.74 -23.10 -5.03
CA VAL A 205 -24.71 -22.42 -4.16
C VAL A 205 -23.99 -21.42 -3.23
N ALA A 206 -22.89 -21.85 -2.62
CA ALA A 206 -22.08 -20.99 -1.75
C ALA A 206 -21.52 -19.79 -2.51
N ALA A 207 -20.99 -20.01 -3.72
CA ALA A 207 -20.48 -18.95 -4.59
C ALA A 207 -21.57 -17.94 -5.00
N ALA A 208 -22.74 -18.44 -5.40
CA ALA A 208 -23.85 -17.60 -5.85
C ALA A 208 -24.47 -16.75 -4.71
N GLY A 209 -24.47 -17.27 -3.48
CA GLY A 209 -25.06 -16.59 -2.33
C GLY A 209 -24.04 -15.91 -1.41
N GLY A 210 -22.74 -16.01 -1.68
CA GLY A 210 -21.71 -15.52 -0.76
C GLY A 210 -21.72 -16.23 0.60
N HIS A 211 -22.14 -17.50 0.62
CA HIS A 211 -22.34 -18.25 1.86
C HIS A 211 -21.02 -18.83 2.38
N ASN A 212 -20.83 -18.74 3.70
CA ASN A 212 -19.79 -19.49 4.38
C ASN A 212 -20.07 -20.99 4.30
N LEU A 213 -19.01 -21.79 4.11
CA LEU A 213 -19.12 -23.24 3.90
C LEU A 213 -18.12 -24.01 4.75
N ILE A 214 -18.57 -25.04 5.42
CA ILE A 214 -17.70 -26.01 6.08
C ILE A 214 -17.70 -27.34 5.34
N MET A 215 -16.51 -27.89 5.13
CA MET A 215 -16.31 -29.20 4.50
C MET A 215 -15.75 -30.21 5.52
N VAL A 216 -16.49 -31.27 5.76
CA VAL A 216 -16.09 -32.36 6.67
C VAL A 216 -15.89 -33.66 5.86
N GLY A 217 -14.79 -34.35 6.11
CA GLY A 217 -14.50 -35.61 5.43
C GLY A 217 -13.10 -36.12 5.75
N PRO A 218 -12.81 -37.40 5.42
CA PRO A 218 -11.52 -38.00 5.70
C PRO A 218 -10.37 -37.33 4.95
N PRO A 219 -9.12 -37.57 5.37
CA PRO A 219 -7.94 -37.14 4.61
C PRO A 219 -8.02 -37.69 3.15
N GLY A 220 -7.56 -36.84 2.20
CA GLY A 220 -7.58 -37.23 0.77
C GLY A 220 -8.94 -37.14 0.06
N SER A 221 -10.02 -36.70 0.73
CA SER A 221 -11.34 -36.51 0.11
C SER A 221 -11.45 -35.31 -0.84
N GLY A 222 -10.38 -34.54 -1.04
CA GLY A 222 -10.33 -33.45 -2.02
C GLY A 222 -10.85 -32.09 -1.50
N LYS A 223 -11.01 -31.89 -0.19
CA LYS A 223 -11.52 -30.63 0.40
C LYS A 223 -10.72 -29.40 -0.05
N SER A 224 -9.41 -29.42 0.14
CA SER A 224 -8.52 -28.31 -0.23
C SER A 224 -8.48 -28.09 -1.75
N MET A 225 -8.61 -29.19 -2.53
CA MET A 225 -8.68 -29.13 -3.99
C MET A 225 -9.98 -28.47 -4.47
N LEU A 226 -11.10 -28.73 -3.83
CA LEU A 226 -12.40 -28.08 -4.08
C LEU A 226 -12.34 -26.60 -3.71
N ALA A 227 -11.84 -26.29 -2.51
CA ALA A 227 -11.72 -24.89 -2.03
C ALA A 227 -10.86 -24.04 -2.96
N ALA A 228 -9.71 -24.54 -3.42
CA ALA A 228 -8.81 -23.83 -4.32
C ALA A 228 -9.42 -23.51 -5.69
N ARG A 229 -10.54 -24.15 -6.06
CA ARG A 229 -11.27 -23.93 -7.32
C ARG A 229 -12.49 -23.04 -7.17
N LEU A 230 -12.90 -22.71 -5.96
CA LEU A 230 -14.00 -21.77 -5.72
C LEU A 230 -13.83 -20.42 -6.45
N PRO A 231 -12.62 -19.81 -6.52
CA PRO A 231 -12.41 -18.57 -7.27
C PRO A 231 -12.76 -18.67 -8.77
N SER A 232 -12.75 -19.86 -9.38
CA SER A 232 -13.05 -20.03 -10.81
C SER A 232 -14.52 -19.81 -11.15
N ILE A 233 -15.41 -19.96 -10.17
CA ILE A 233 -16.86 -19.82 -10.34
C ILE A 233 -17.42 -18.53 -9.74
N LEU A 234 -16.57 -17.73 -9.09
CA LEU A 234 -16.97 -16.42 -8.59
C LEU A 234 -16.94 -15.37 -9.71
N PRO A 235 -17.88 -14.40 -9.71
CA PRO A 235 -17.82 -13.30 -10.65
C PRO A 235 -16.57 -12.44 -10.41
N PRO A 236 -16.02 -11.79 -11.45
CA PRO A 236 -14.92 -10.86 -11.28
C PRO A 236 -15.33 -9.72 -10.31
N LEU A 237 -14.34 -9.04 -9.75
CA LEU A 237 -14.56 -7.85 -8.93
C LEU A 237 -15.21 -6.75 -9.79
N SER A 238 -16.25 -6.11 -9.26
CA SER A 238 -16.77 -4.86 -9.82
C SER A 238 -15.73 -3.74 -9.66
N ALA A 239 -15.90 -2.62 -10.37
CA ALA A 239 -14.93 -1.52 -10.31
C ALA A 239 -14.73 -0.95 -8.88
N PRO A 240 -15.78 -0.75 -8.05
CA PRO A 240 -15.57 -0.38 -6.64
C PRO A 240 -14.83 -1.44 -5.83
N GLU A 241 -15.24 -2.71 -5.93
CA GLU A 241 -14.58 -3.82 -5.22
C GLU A 241 -13.10 -3.96 -5.63
N LEU A 242 -12.79 -3.79 -6.93
CA LEU A 242 -11.43 -3.81 -7.45
C LEU A 242 -10.55 -2.76 -6.78
N LEU A 243 -11.05 -1.52 -6.64
CA LEU A 243 -10.31 -0.45 -5.97
C LEU A 243 -10.12 -0.74 -4.49
N GLU A 244 -11.16 -1.16 -3.75
CA GLU A 244 -11.06 -1.51 -2.32
C GLU A 244 -10.02 -2.60 -2.06
N VAL A 245 -10.10 -3.71 -2.79
CA VAL A 245 -9.13 -4.81 -2.71
C VAL A 245 -7.73 -4.32 -3.04
N SER A 246 -7.59 -3.53 -4.10
CA SER A 246 -6.28 -3.03 -4.55
C SER A 246 -5.68 -2.04 -3.55
N MET A 247 -6.48 -1.20 -2.88
CA MET A 247 -5.99 -0.30 -1.83
C MET A 247 -5.42 -1.08 -0.65
N ILE A 248 -6.11 -2.16 -0.20
CA ILE A 248 -5.61 -3.02 0.87
C ILE A 248 -4.29 -3.69 0.46
N HIS A 249 -4.23 -4.24 -0.76
CA HIS A 249 -3.03 -4.90 -1.28
C HIS A 249 -1.88 -3.91 -1.52
N SER A 250 -2.17 -2.65 -1.90
CA SER A 250 -1.21 -1.56 -2.02
C SER A 250 -0.54 -1.24 -0.67
N ILE A 251 -1.35 -1.02 0.39
CA ILE A 251 -0.85 -0.78 1.76
C ILE A 251 -0.05 -1.97 2.29
N ALA A 252 -0.44 -3.20 1.92
CA ALA A 252 0.32 -4.40 2.27
C ALA A 252 1.64 -4.56 1.48
N GLY A 253 1.84 -3.79 0.41
CA GLY A 253 2.98 -3.92 -0.51
C GLY A 253 2.90 -5.18 -1.38
N GLN A 254 1.68 -5.65 -1.69
CA GLN A 254 1.45 -6.91 -2.43
C GLN A 254 1.00 -6.70 -3.88
N LEU A 255 0.98 -5.45 -4.40
CA LEU A 255 0.70 -5.19 -5.81
C LEU A 255 1.96 -5.40 -6.65
N ALA A 256 2.10 -6.60 -7.23
CA ALA A 256 3.25 -6.93 -8.07
C ALA A 256 3.29 -6.07 -9.34
N GLY A 257 4.33 -5.24 -9.48
CA GLY A 257 4.54 -4.34 -10.62
C GLY A 257 3.44 -3.30 -10.80
N GLY A 258 2.75 -2.92 -9.72
CA GLY A 258 1.69 -1.91 -9.74
C GLY A 258 0.45 -2.29 -10.55
N LYS A 259 0.24 -3.59 -10.85
CA LYS A 259 -0.87 -4.07 -11.67
C LYS A 259 -2.02 -4.56 -10.81
N LEU A 260 -3.24 -4.10 -11.10
CA LEU A 260 -4.46 -4.56 -10.44
C LEU A 260 -4.95 -5.88 -11.02
N SER A 261 -5.77 -6.60 -10.25
CA SER A 261 -6.40 -7.85 -10.68
C SER A 261 -7.88 -7.82 -10.33
N ASP A 262 -8.73 -8.10 -11.32
CA ASP A 262 -10.18 -8.20 -11.17
C ASP A 262 -10.65 -9.52 -10.52
N ARG A 263 -9.71 -10.37 -10.12
CA ARG A 263 -10.00 -11.64 -9.47
C ARG A 263 -10.20 -11.47 -7.99
N ARG A 264 -11.17 -12.18 -7.47
CA ARG A 264 -11.41 -12.25 -6.03
C ARG A 264 -10.23 -12.91 -5.33
N PRO A 265 -9.69 -12.30 -4.26
CA PRO A 265 -8.59 -12.87 -3.49
C PRO A 265 -8.93 -14.26 -2.94
N PHE A 266 -7.96 -15.15 -2.94
CA PHE A 266 -8.01 -16.42 -2.24
C PHE A 266 -6.83 -16.49 -1.27
N ARG A 267 -7.13 -16.53 0.02
CA ARG A 267 -6.13 -16.58 1.08
C ARG A 267 -6.27 -17.88 1.85
N ALA A 268 -5.16 -18.58 2.03
CA ALA A 268 -5.12 -19.86 2.73
C ALA A 268 -3.98 -19.82 3.78
N PRO A 269 -4.18 -19.12 4.92
CA PRO A 269 -3.17 -19.06 5.96
C PRO A 269 -2.96 -20.43 6.60
N HIS A 270 -1.72 -20.71 6.99
CA HIS A 270 -1.40 -21.92 7.72
C HIS A 270 -2.00 -21.86 9.14
N HIS A 271 -2.40 -22.99 9.72
CA HIS A 271 -3.03 -23.07 11.06
C HIS A 271 -2.14 -22.49 12.17
N SER A 272 -0.81 -22.45 11.99
CA SER A 272 0.14 -21.81 12.93
C SER A 272 0.20 -20.28 12.83
N ALA A 273 -0.62 -19.66 11.98
CA ALA A 273 -0.66 -18.20 11.85
C ALA A 273 -1.03 -17.54 13.18
N SER A 274 -0.32 -16.49 13.55
CA SER A 274 -0.64 -15.71 14.75
C SER A 274 -1.91 -14.87 14.56
N MET A 275 -2.55 -14.46 15.65
CA MET A 275 -3.69 -13.55 15.61
C MET A 275 -3.37 -12.27 14.83
N ALA A 276 -2.18 -11.69 15.04
CA ALA A 276 -1.76 -10.49 14.31
C ALA A 276 -1.56 -10.73 12.79
N ALA A 277 -1.17 -11.94 12.39
CA ALA A 277 -1.12 -12.31 10.97
C ALA A 277 -2.53 -12.46 10.38
N MET A 278 -3.49 -12.95 11.17
CA MET A 278 -4.86 -13.17 10.71
C MET A 278 -5.65 -11.87 10.57
N VAL A 279 -5.80 -11.11 11.66
CA VAL A 279 -6.66 -9.90 11.67
C VAL A 279 -5.89 -8.60 11.44
N GLY A 280 -4.57 -8.69 11.40
CA GLY A 280 -3.72 -7.51 11.27
C GLY A 280 -3.18 -7.02 12.61
N GLY A 281 -2.21 -6.11 12.55
CA GLY A 281 -1.55 -5.58 13.75
C GLY A 281 -0.07 -5.31 13.57
N GLY A 282 0.69 -5.51 14.65
CA GLY A 282 2.11 -5.20 14.71
C GLY A 282 2.39 -3.71 14.85
N LEU A 283 3.65 -3.30 14.79
CA LEU A 283 4.07 -1.91 14.99
C LEU A 283 3.47 -0.93 13.96
N ARG A 284 3.15 -1.38 12.75
CA ARG A 284 2.63 -0.54 11.65
C ARG A 284 1.15 -0.78 11.36
N ALA A 285 0.39 -1.44 12.25
CA ALA A 285 -1.02 -1.77 12.05
C ALA A 285 -1.36 -2.28 10.63
N ARG A 286 -0.53 -3.17 10.08
CA ARG A 286 -0.72 -3.71 8.72
C ARG A 286 -1.97 -4.58 8.64
N PRO A 287 -2.63 -4.65 7.45
CA PRO A 287 -3.75 -5.57 7.24
C PRO A 287 -3.29 -7.02 7.38
N GLY A 288 -4.13 -7.87 7.96
CA GLY A 288 -3.91 -9.30 8.08
C GLY A 288 -4.56 -10.09 6.94
N GLU A 289 -4.46 -11.42 7.01
CA GLU A 289 -4.99 -12.34 5.99
C GLU A 289 -6.49 -12.15 5.76
N VAL A 290 -7.25 -11.82 6.80
CA VAL A 290 -8.69 -11.56 6.70
C VAL A 290 -8.97 -10.35 5.81
N SER A 291 -8.27 -9.22 6.02
CA SER A 291 -8.41 -8.03 5.18
C SER A 291 -7.82 -8.24 3.78
N LEU A 292 -6.76 -9.02 3.65
CA LEU A 292 -6.20 -9.40 2.34
C LEU A 292 -7.12 -10.33 1.54
N ALA A 293 -8.07 -10.99 2.21
CA ALA A 293 -9.12 -11.79 1.58
C ALA A 293 -10.40 -10.97 1.27
N HIS A 294 -10.41 -9.66 1.53
CA HIS A 294 -11.57 -8.79 1.33
C HIS A 294 -12.20 -8.97 -0.06
N ASN A 295 -13.52 -9.05 -0.13
CA ASN A 295 -14.31 -9.37 -1.33
C ASN A 295 -13.91 -10.69 -2.02
N GLY A 296 -13.32 -11.62 -1.26
CA GLY A 296 -12.84 -12.91 -1.74
C GLY A 296 -13.03 -14.01 -0.70
N ILE A 297 -12.11 -14.97 -0.71
CA ILE A 297 -12.21 -16.20 0.06
C ILE A 297 -11.08 -16.27 1.08
N LEU A 298 -11.44 -16.56 2.34
CA LEU A 298 -10.52 -17.00 3.38
C LEU A 298 -10.72 -18.50 3.60
N PHE A 299 -9.75 -19.31 3.20
CA PHE A 299 -9.78 -20.76 3.36
C PHE A 299 -8.95 -21.17 4.57
N LEU A 300 -9.59 -21.80 5.56
CA LEU A 300 -8.92 -22.34 6.76
C LEU A 300 -8.87 -23.87 6.62
N ASP A 301 -7.74 -24.38 6.14
CA ASP A 301 -7.50 -25.82 6.12
C ASP A 301 -7.15 -26.31 7.52
N GLU A 302 -7.56 -27.55 7.84
CA GLU A 302 -7.36 -28.10 9.19
C GLU A 302 -7.91 -27.20 10.29
N PHE A 303 -9.13 -26.68 10.12
CA PHE A 303 -9.79 -25.72 11.02
C PHE A 303 -9.62 -26.02 12.53
N PRO A 304 -9.70 -27.29 13.02
CA PRO A 304 -9.52 -27.61 14.43
C PRO A 304 -8.10 -27.37 14.97
N GLU A 305 -7.09 -27.23 14.10
CA GLU A 305 -5.70 -27.02 14.50
C GLU A 305 -5.39 -25.52 14.77
N PHE A 306 -6.29 -24.61 14.38
CA PHE A 306 -6.15 -23.20 14.73
C PHE A 306 -6.40 -22.98 16.22
N THR A 307 -5.61 -22.09 16.84
CA THR A 307 -5.83 -21.76 18.25
C THR A 307 -7.17 -21.09 18.48
N PRO A 308 -7.86 -21.33 19.62
CA PRO A 308 -9.14 -20.70 19.92
C PRO A 308 -9.11 -19.18 19.85
N GLN A 309 -8.00 -18.55 20.23
CA GLN A 309 -7.83 -17.09 20.17
C GLN A 309 -7.87 -16.56 18.72
N VAL A 310 -7.27 -17.30 17.78
CA VAL A 310 -7.30 -16.96 16.34
C VAL A 310 -8.74 -17.08 15.82
N LEU A 311 -9.43 -18.18 16.14
CA LEU A 311 -10.80 -18.40 15.69
C LEU A 311 -11.77 -17.36 16.28
N ASP A 312 -11.63 -17.02 17.55
CA ASP A 312 -12.45 -15.97 18.19
C ASP A 312 -12.22 -14.60 17.55
N SER A 313 -11.00 -14.29 17.09
CA SER A 313 -10.68 -13.04 16.43
C SER A 313 -11.38 -12.85 15.07
N LEU A 314 -11.87 -13.94 14.45
CA LEU A 314 -12.62 -13.91 13.19
C LEU A 314 -14.08 -13.50 13.36
N ARG A 315 -14.64 -13.52 14.58
CA ARG A 315 -16.05 -13.18 14.83
C ARG A 315 -16.38 -11.75 14.38
N GLN A 316 -15.59 -10.79 14.81
CA GLN A 316 -15.84 -9.37 14.45
C GLN A 316 -15.80 -9.13 12.93
N PRO A 317 -14.78 -9.58 12.19
CA PRO A 317 -14.79 -9.46 10.73
C PRO A 317 -15.99 -10.13 10.05
N LEU A 318 -16.37 -11.33 10.49
CA LEU A 318 -17.49 -12.07 9.91
C LEU A 318 -18.86 -11.42 10.20
N GLU A 319 -19.00 -10.73 11.35
CA GLU A 319 -20.25 -10.05 11.72
C GLU A 319 -20.35 -8.64 11.10
N ASN A 320 -19.26 -7.88 11.13
CA ASN A 320 -19.27 -6.46 10.80
C ASN A 320 -18.63 -6.14 9.44
N GLY A 321 -17.93 -7.08 8.81
CA GLY A 321 -17.20 -6.86 7.57
C GLY A 321 -15.94 -6.00 7.72
N GLU A 322 -15.41 -5.86 8.95
CA GLU A 322 -14.25 -5.02 9.25
C GLU A 322 -13.31 -5.65 10.27
N CYS A 323 -12.00 -5.49 10.04
CA CYS A 323 -10.95 -5.75 11.01
C CYS A 323 -10.55 -4.46 11.72
N VAL A 324 -10.77 -4.37 13.02
CA VAL A 324 -10.40 -3.20 13.82
C VAL A 324 -9.14 -3.50 14.62
N ILE A 325 -8.08 -2.74 14.35
CA ILE A 325 -6.80 -2.81 15.05
C ILE A 325 -6.76 -1.65 16.05
N ALA A 326 -6.89 -1.96 17.34
CA ALA A 326 -6.77 -0.98 18.41
C ALA A 326 -5.31 -0.79 18.79
N ARG A 327 -4.85 0.47 18.87
CA ARG A 327 -3.56 0.90 19.41
C ARG A 327 -3.77 1.92 20.53
N ALA A 328 -2.73 2.17 21.31
CA ALA A 328 -2.81 3.09 22.45
C ALA A 328 -3.37 4.48 22.05
N ASN A 329 -3.05 4.96 20.86
CA ASN A 329 -3.42 6.32 20.41
C ASN A 329 -4.29 6.33 19.14
N HIS A 330 -4.49 5.19 18.45
CA HIS A 330 -5.21 5.14 17.18
C HIS A 330 -6.02 3.86 17.06
N ARG A 331 -7.17 3.98 16.44
CA ARG A 331 -7.99 2.86 15.98
C ARG A 331 -7.96 2.85 14.46
N VAL A 332 -7.44 1.76 13.88
CA VAL A 332 -7.35 1.57 12.44
C VAL A 332 -8.33 0.48 12.05
N SER A 333 -9.16 0.73 11.04
CA SER A 333 -10.07 -0.25 10.47
C SER A 333 -9.66 -0.62 9.06
N TYR A 334 -9.79 -1.91 8.73
CA TYR A 334 -9.64 -2.42 7.37
C TYR A 334 -10.91 -3.15 6.96
N PRO A 335 -11.41 -2.96 5.74
CA PRO A 335 -12.49 -3.77 5.19
C PRO A 335 -12.15 -5.26 5.20
N ALA A 336 -13.14 -6.10 5.52
CA ALA A 336 -12.96 -7.54 5.70
C ALA A 336 -14.24 -8.32 5.37
N ASN A 337 -14.93 -7.95 4.28
CA ASN A 337 -16.06 -8.71 3.77
C ASN A 337 -15.53 -9.96 3.08
N ILE A 338 -15.64 -11.11 3.73
CA ILE A 338 -15.03 -12.37 3.28
C ILE A 338 -16.05 -13.49 3.22
N GLN A 339 -15.80 -14.46 2.34
CA GLN A 339 -16.43 -15.77 2.34
C GLN A 339 -15.47 -16.77 3.00
N LEU A 340 -15.90 -17.44 4.08
CA LEU A 340 -15.09 -18.38 4.87
C LEU A 340 -15.41 -19.83 4.49
#